data_8811c1bd1a124673764492b3424ee91a
#
_entry.id   8811c1bd1a124673764492b3424ee91a
#
_cell.length_a   1.000
_cell.length_b   1.000
_cell.length_c   1.000
_cell.angle_alpha   90.00
_cell.angle_beta   90.00
_cell.angle_gamma   90.00
#
_symmetry.space_group_name_H-M   'P 1'
#
loop_
_entity.id
_entity.type
_entity.pdbx_description
1 polymer ?
#
loop_
_entity_poly.entity_id
_entity_poly.type
_entity_poly.pdbx_seq_one_letter_code
_entity_poly.pdbx_strand_id
1 'polypeptide(L)'
;YGQALGVTLVPCIQTLAHLSAIFRWGEFCDLRDCNDILLCGDERVYELIDDMFAQISRSFTARVAHIGMDEAHMVGLGKYLDGHGYQNRFDIIHRHLTRVLQIAEKYGFTCYMWGDMFFRLAFGGEYYRFDREIPQEVIDSIPKNVNLVYWDYYQTDRKVYDGMIESYRKIGNPMSFAGGAWRWSGFMPQNRFSLNASRLALDSCIGHGVDDIAVTAWGDNGGEASIFS
;
A
#
# COMPACT_ATOMS: atom_id res chain seq x y z
N TYR A 1 23.32 -8.13 -7.87
CA TYR A 1 23.42 -7.11 -8.94
C TYR A 1 23.26 -5.70 -8.37
N GLY A 2 22.18 -5.38 -7.67
CA GLY A 2 21.96 -4.05 -7.07
C GLY A 2 23.11 -3.61 -6.17
N GLN A 3 23.61 -4.47 -5.30
CA GLN A 3 24.76 -4.18 -4.43
C GLN A 3 26.02 -3.75 -5.20
N ALA A 4 26.28 -4.36 -6.35
CA ALA A 4 27.43 -3.99 -7.18
C ALA A 4 27.31 -2.57 -7.78
N LEU A 5 26.10 -2.02 -7.80
CA LEU A 5 25.77 -0.68 -8.28
C LEU A 5 25.50 0.32 -7.13
N GLY A 6 25.68 -0.10 -5.88
CA GLY A 6 25.33 0.73 -4.72
C GLY A 6 23.82 0.96 -4.55
N VAL A 7 22.98 0.11 -5.14
CA VAL A 7 21.52 0.21 -5.08
C VAL A 7 20.95 -0.87 -4.16
N THR A 8 20.16 -0.46 -3.19
CA THR A 8 19.40 -1.37 -2.33
C THR A 8 18.08 -1.72 -3.00
N LEU A 9 17.85 -3.01 -3.26
CA LEU A 9 16.58 -3.51 -3.79
C LEU A 9 15.64 -3.83 -2.63
N VAL A 10 14.50 -3.17 -2.58
CA VAL A 10 13.44 -3.38 -1.59
C VAL A 10 12.33 -4.20 -2.23
N PRO A 11 11.97 -5.39 -1.69
CA PRO A 11 10.85 -6.15 -2.21
C PRO A 11 9.52 -5.45 -1.95
N CYS A 12 8.62 -5.53 -2.94
CA CYS A 12 7.22 -5.15 -2.81
C CYS A 12 6.37 -6.39 -3.06
N ILE A 13 5.58 -6.78 -2.06
CA ILE A 13 4.65 -7.92 -2.11
C ILE A 13 3.24 -7.45 -1.78
N GLN A 14 2.25 -8.12 -2.35
CA GLN A 14 0.86 -7.86 -1.99
C GLN A 14 0.40 -8.86 -0.94
N THR A 15 -0.10 -8.35 0.20
CA THR A 15 -0.53 -9.18 1.32
C THR A 15 -2.03 -9.09 1.62
N LEU A 16 -2.81 -8.35 0.83
CA LEU A 16 -4.25 -8.23 1.01
C LEU A 16 -5.03 -8.17 -0.30
N ALA A 17 -4.78 -7.19 -1.17
CA ALA A 17 -5.50 -7.00 -2.45
C ALA A 17 -4.55 -7.09 -3.65
N HIS A 18 -5.06 -6.83 -4.86
CA HIS A 18 -4.33 -6.92 -6.13
C HIS A 18 -3.77 -8.31 -6.45
N LEU A 19 -4.45 -9.36 -5.99
CA LEU A 19 -4.01 -10.76 -6.09
C LEU A 19 -4.78 -11.57 -7.14
N SER A 20 -5.46 -10.90 -8.08
CA SER A 20 -6.23 -11.58 -9.14
C SER A 20 -5.39 -12.59 -9.95
N ALA A 21 -4.08 -12.34 -10.09
CA ALA A 21 -3.19 -13.22 -10.84
C ALA A 21 -2.97 -14.56 -10.12
N ILE A 22 -2.82 -14.58 -8.80
CA ILE A 22 -2.62 -15.84 -8.04
C ILE A 22 -3.92 -16.65 -7.98
N PHE A 23 -5.08 -15.99 -7.92
CA PHE A 23 -6.37 -16.66 -7.88
C PHE A 23 -6.80 -17.37 -9.17
N ARG A 24 -6.02 -17.27 -10.24
CA ARG A 24 -6.18 -18.09 -11.45
C ARG A 24 -5.81 -19.56 -11.20
N TRP A 25 -5.01 -19.83 -10.19
CA TRP A 25 -4.55 -21.17 -9.85
C TRP A 25 -5.48 -21.78 -8.82
N GLY A 26 -5.97 -22.98 -9.11
CA GLY A 26 -6.98 -23.65 -8.27
C GLY A 26 -6.59 -23.81 -6.81
N GLU A 27 -5.30 -23.98 -6.54
CA GLU A 27 -4.75 -24.12 -5.19
C GLU A 27 -4.99 -22.87 -4.32
N PHE A 28 -5.08 -21.68 -4.94
CA PHE A 28 -5.25 -20.40 -4.22
C PHE A 28 -6.67 -19.83 -4.29
N CYS A 29 -7.56 -20.41 -5.10
CA CYS A 29 -8.93 -19.91 -5.27
C CYS A 29 -9.70 -19.83 -3.94
N ASP A 30 -9.43 -20.74 -3.01
CA ASP A 30 -10.12 -20.79 -1.71
C ASP A 30 -9.62 -19.74 -0.71
N LEU A 31 -8.44 -19.18 -0.94
CA LEU A 31 -7.86 -18.11 -0.14
C LEU A 31 -8.47 -16.73 -0.46
N ARG A 32 -9.35 -16.66 -1.45
CA ARG A 32 -10.01 -15.43 -1.89
C ARG A 32 -11.26 -15.16 -1.06
N ASP A 33 -11.35 -13.96 -0.50
CA ASP A 33 -12.58 -13.42 0.08
C ASP A 33 -13.57 -13.03 -1.04
N CYS A 34 -13.25 -11.98 -1.76
CA CYS A 34 -13.96 -11.55 -2.97
C CYS A 34 -13.00 -10.81 -3.92
N ASN A 35 -13.37 -10.67 -5.18
CA ASN A 35 -12.57 -10.02 -6.21
C ASN A 35 -11.11 -10.52 -6.21
N ASP A 36 -10.17 -9.66 -5.85
CA ASP A 36 -8.73 -9.90 -5.79
C ASP A 36 -8.16 -9.84 -4.34
N ILE A 37 -9.05 -9.95 -3.34
CA ILE A 37 -8.75 -9.76 -1.92
C ILE A 37 -8.64 -11.12 -1.22
N LEU A 38 -7.63 -11.26 -0.35
CA LEU A 38 -7.43 -12.43 0.50
C LEU A 38 -8.51 -12.55 1.59
N LEU A 39 -8.85 -13.78 1.93
CA LEU A 39 -9.75 -14.12 3.03
C LEU A 39 -9.04 -13.94 4.38
N CYS A 40 -9.20 -12.75 4.96
CA CYS A 40 -8.60 -12.43 6.26
C CYS A 40 -9.05 -13.42 7.34
N GLY A 41 -8.10 -13.90 8.14
CA GLY A 41 -8.40 -14.84 9.24
C GLY A 41 -8.31 -16.32 8.87
N ASP A 42 -8.19 -16.69 7.60
CA ASP A 42 -7.87 -18.05 7.18
C ASP A 42 -6.36 -18.31 7.40
N GLU A 43 -6.00 -19.32 8.18
CA GLU A 43 -4.60 -19.63 8.50
C GLU A 43 -3.76 -19.92 7.25
N ARG A 44 -4.33 -20.51 6.22
CA ARG A 44 -3.65 -20.78 4.94
C ARG A 44 -3.21 -19.49 4.23
N VAL A 45 -3.92 -18.37 4.44
CA VAL A 45 -3.50 -17.06 3.96
C VAL A 45 -2.20 -16.63 4.64
N TYR A 46 -2.09 -16.88 5.94
CA TYR A 46 -0.87 -16.52 6.68
C TYR A 46 0.29 -17.47 6.40
N GLU A 47 0.01 -18.74 6.09
CA GLU A 47 1.02 -19.68 5.57
C GLU A 47 1.59 -19.18 4.23
N LEU A 48 0.72 -18.75 3.31
CA LEU A 48 1.15 -18.15 2.04
C LEU A 48 2.01 -16.91 2.25
N ILE A 49 1.59 -16.01 3.15
CA ILE A 49 2.35 -14.78 3.46
C ILE A 49 3.69 -15.12 4.13
N ASP A 50 3.72 -16.13 5.01
CA ASP A 50 4.98 -16.61 5.62
C ASP A 50 5.95 -17.14 4.55
N ASP A 51 5.47 -17.90 3.59
CA ASP A 51 6.26 -18.39 2.46
C ASP A 51 6.80 -17.25 1.59
N MET A 52 6.00 -16.20 1.35
CA MET A 52 6.45 -15.00 0.65
C MET A 52 7.61 -14.34 1.41
N PHE A 53 7.46 -14.13 2.73
CA PHE A 53 8.53 -13.54 3.54
C PHE A 53 9.76 -14.43 3.64
N ALA A 54 9.58 -15.75 3.77
CA ALA A 54 10.67 -16.71 3.72
C ALA A 54 11.47 -16.61 2.41
N GLN A 55 10.77 -16.45 1.29
CA GLN A 55 11.40 -16.31 -0.02
C GLN A 55 12.14 -14.99 -0.19
N ILE A 56 11.52 -13.85 0.16
CA ILE A 56 12.19 -12.55 0.04
C ILE A 56 13.36 -12.41 1.03
N SER A 57 13.29 -13.05 2.19
CA SER A 57 14.39 -13.05 3.17
C SER A 57 15.67 -13.71 2.65
N ARG A 58 15.53 -14.68 1.76
CA ARG A 58 16.64 -15.37 1.08
C ARG A 58 17.13 -14.63 -0.17
N SER A 59 16.24 -13.90 -0.83
CA SER A 59 16.51 -13.29 -2.14
C SER A 59 17.01 -11.85 -2.05
N PHE A 60 16.66 -11.13 -0.98
CA PHE A 60 17.00 -9.72 -0.82
C PHE A 60 17.87 -9.50 0.41
N THR A 61 18.81 -8.57 0.29
CA THR A 61 19.67 -8.12 1.41
C THR A 61 19.00 -7.03 2.25
N ALA A 62 18.09 -6.25 1.66
CA ALA A 62 17.28 -5.30 2.41
C ALA A 62 16.45 -6.01 3.49
N ARG A 63 16.27 -5.34 4.61
CA ARG A 63 15.36 -5.77 5.69
C ARG A 63 14.16 -4.80 5.82
N VAL A 64 13.81 -4.21 4.69
CA VAL A 64 12.60 -3.42 4.49
C VAL A 64 11.79 -4.11 3.39
N ALA A 65 10.47 -4.21 3.55
CA ALA A 65 9.55 -4.73 2.55
C ALA A 65 8.30 -3.85 2.47
N HIS A 66 7.83 -3.59 1.25
CA HIS A 66 6.51 -2.98 1.06
C HIS A 66 5.47 -4.10 0.96
N ILE A 67 4.44 -4.05 1.81
CA ILE A 67 3.45 -5.13 1.95
C ILE A 67 2.13 -4.88 1.22
N GLY A 68 2.04 -3.79 0.45
CA GLY A 68 0.84 -3.44 -0.32
C GLY A 68 -0.30 -2.96 0.56
N MET A 69 -1.42 -3.69 0.54
CA MET A 69 -2.66 -3.50 1.33
C MET A 69 -3.55 -2.32 0.87
N ASP A 70 -3.29 -1.79 -0.31
CA ASP A 70 -4.06 -0.73 -0.93
C ASP A 70 -5.36 -1.26 -1.58
N GLU A 71 -6.31 -0.35 -1.75
CA GLU A 71 -7.54 -0.52 -2.54
C GLU A 71 -8.38 -1.77 -2.22
N ALA A 72 -8.24 -2.35 -1.03
CA ALA A 72 -9.04 -3.48 -0.58
C ALA A 72 -10.49 -3.07 -0.23
N HIS A 73 -11.17 -2.44 -1.21
CA HIS A 73 -12.47 -1.80 -1.02
C HIS A 73 -13.56 -2.72 -0.51
N MET A 74 -13.48 -4.02 -0.82
CA MET A 74 -14.48 -5.03 -0.49
C MET A 74 -14.04 -5.99 0.61
N VAL A 75 -12.96 -5.68 1.34
CA VAL A 75 -12.45 -6.54 2.41
C VAL A 75 -13.55 -6.88 3.42
N GLY A 76 -13.71 -8.15 3.71
CA GLY A 76 -14.70 -8.66 4.65
C GLY A 76 -16.15 -8.69 4.14
N LEU A 77 -16.37 -8.47 2.83
CA LEU A 77 -17.71 -8.43 2.23
C LEU A 77 -17.99 -9.60 1.25
N GLY A 78 -17.12 -10.61 1.23
CA GLY A 78 -17.29 -11.84 0.46
C GLY A 78 -17.46 -13.07 1.32
N LYS A 79 -16.63 -14.09 1.13
CA LYS A 79 -16.65 -15.33 1.95
C LYS A 79 -16.50 -15.05 3.46
N TYR A 80 -15.78 -13.99 3.81
CA TYR A 80 -15.66 -13.57 5.19
C TYR A 80 -17.03 -13.22 5.79
N LEU A 81 -17.83 -12.42 5.07
CA LEU A 81 -19.19 -12.05 5.47
C LEU A 81 -20.09 -13.30 5.62
N ASP A 82 -19.98 -14.24 4.66
CA ASP A 82 -20.78 -15.48 4.68
C ASP A 82 -20.47 -16.33 5.91
N GLY A 83 -19.22 -16.39 6.32
CA GLY A 83 -18.77 -17.22 7.44
C GLY A 83 -18.87 -16.58 8.83
N HIS A 84 -18.76 -15.25 8.91
CA HIS A 84 -18.62 -14.54 10.19
C HIS A 84 -19.69 -13.48 10.46
N GLY A 85 -20.57 -13.21 9.48
CA GLY A 85 -21.46 -12.06 9.52
C GLY A 85 -20.70 -10.73 9.31
N TYR A 86 -21.45 -9.63 9.32
CA TYR A 86 -20.84 -8.31 9.17
C TYR A 86 -19.99 -7.96 10.40
N GLN A 87 -18.74 -7.57 10.14
CA GLN A 87 -17.82 -7.05 11.15
C GLN A 87 -17.29 -5.70 10.75
N ASN A 88 -16.80 -4.90 11.70
CA ASN A 88 -16.13 -3.65 11.41
C ASN A 88 -14.87 -3.92 10.57
N ARG A 89 -14.79 -3.26 9.43
CA ARG A 89 -13.72 -3.50 8.45
C ARG A 89 -12.36 -3.00 8.92
N PHE A 90 -12.33 -2.00 9.81
CA PHE A 90 -11.09 -1.60 10.48
C PHE A 90 -10.55 -2.72 11.36
N ASP A 91 -11.42 -3.42 12.09
CA ASP A 91 -11.03 -4.54 12.94
C ASP A 91 -10.49 -5.71 12.10
N ILE A 92 -11.08 -5.94 10.93
CA ILE A 92 -10.61 -6.99 10.00
C ILE A 92 -9.20 -6.62 9.52
N ILE A 93 -9.00 -5.38 9.03
CA ILE A 93 -7.69 -4.92 8.56
C ILE A 93 -6.68 -4.89 9.71
N HIS A 94 -7.06 -4.42 10.89
CA HIS A 94 -6.18 -4.39 12.06
C HIS A 94 -5.65 -5.78 12.42
N ARG A 95 -6.55 -6.76 12.54
CA ARG A 95 -6.16 -8.15 12.85
C ARG A 95 -5.26 -8.74 11.77
N HIS A 96 -5.61 -8.52 10.50
CA HIS A 96 -4.83 -9.00 9.38
C HIS A 96 -3.45 -8.35 9.35
N LEU A 97 -3.36 -7.03 9.40
CA LEU A 97 -2.09 -6.28 9.43
C LEU A 97 -1.22 -6.72 10.60
N THR A 98 -1.79 -6.89 11.80
CA THR A 98 -1.05 -7.35 12.98
C THR A 98 -0.39 -8.72 12.72
N ARG A 99 -1.10 -9.66 12.10
CA ARG A 99 -0.55 -10.98 11.74
C ARG A 99 0.54 -10.87 10.67
N VAL A 100 0.34 -10.04 9.66
CA VAL A 100 1.35 -9.79 8.61
C VAL A 100 2.63 -9.21 9.20
N LEU A 101 2.52 -8.23 10.10
CA LEU A 101 3.68 -7.63 10.78
C LEU A 101 4.41 -8.63 11.69
N GLN A 102 3.71 -9.50 12.39
CA GLN A 102 4.33 -10.59 13.18
C GLN A 102 5.13 -11.54 12.27
N ILE A 103 4.59 -11.90 11.11
CA ILE A 103 5.31 -12.72 10.14
C ILE A 103 6.54 -11.98 9.62
N ALA A 104 6.41 -10.71 9.25
CA ALA A 104 7.52 -9.89 8.79
C ALA A 104 8.66 -9.81 9.84
N GLU A 105 8.29 -9.59 11.10
CA GLU A 105 9.22 -9.53 12.24
C GLU A 105 10.00 -10.85 12.42
N LYS A 106 9.37 -12.01 12.23
CA LYS A 106 10.03 -13.34 12.26
C LYS A 106 11.22 -13.40 11.31
N TYR A 107 11.16 -12.68 10.18
CA TYR A 107 12.24 -12.61 9.19
C TYR A 107 13.08 -11.33 9.28
N GLY A 108 12.85 -10.51 10.29
CA GLY A 108 13.61 -9.28 10.56
C GLY A 108 13.29 -8.13 9.60
N PHE A 109 12.08 -8.09 9.03
CA PHE A 109 11.66 -7.00 8.14
C PHE A 109 10.93 -5.88 8.88
N THR A 110 11.26 -4.64 8.51
CA THR A 110 10.41 -3.47 8.74
C THR A 110 9.48 -3.30 7.55
N CYS A 111 8.21 -2.98 7.80
CA CYS A 111 7.19 -2.93 6.75
C CYS A 111 6.80 -1.50 6.39
N TYR A 112 6.59 -1.30 5.09
CA TYR A 112 5.91 -0.16 4.48
C TYR A 112 4.59 -0.65 3.90
N MET A 113 3.53 0.15 4.00
CA MET A 113 2.24 -0.16 3.40
C MET A 113 1.58 1.10 2.83
N TRP A 114 0.73 0.93 1.83
CA TRP A 114 -0.12 2.01 1.36
C TRP A 114 -1.13 2.40 2.43
N GLY A 115 -1.27 3.68 2.70
CA GLY A 115 -2.09 4.17 3.81
C GLY A 115 -3.53 4.53 3.45
N ASP A 116 -3.93 4.40 2.18
CA ASP A 116 -5.23 4.86 1.67
C ASP A 116 -6.43 4.20 2.34
N MET A 117 -6.32 2.91 2.72
CA MET A 117 -7.45 2.19 3.30
C MET A 117 -7.94 2.78 4.62
N PHE A 118 -7.07 3.40 5.41
CA PHE A 118 -7.48 4.05 6.66
C PHE A 118 -8.35 5.29 6.39
N PHE A 119 -8.04 6.05 5.35
CA PHE A 119 -8.86 7.18 4.90
C PHE A 119 -10.15 6.69 4.24
N ARG A 120 -10.06 5.74 3.31
CA ARG A 120 -11.22 5.24 2.57
C ARG A 120 -12.28 4.64 3.48
N LEU A 121 -11.89 3.87 4.47
CA LEU A 121 -12.84 3.31 5.43
C LEU A 121 -13.42 4.39 6.34
N ALA A 122 -12.63 5.37 6.77
CA ALA A 122 -13.09 6.47 7.61
C ALA A 122 -14.08 7.40 6.88
N PHE A 123 -13.92 7.56 5.56
CA PHE A 123 -14.62 8.57 4.79
C PHE A 123 -15.51 7.98 3.67
N GLY A 124 -16.01 6.77 3.86
CA GLY A 124 -16.99 6.17 2.95
C GLY A 124 -16.47 5.87 1.55
N GLY A 125 -15.19 5.55 1.40
CA GLY A 125 -14.50 5.24 0.15
C GLY A 125 -13.64 6.39 -0.41
N GLU A 126 -13.77 7.60 0.13
CA GLU A 126 -12.98 8.76 -0.30
C GLU A 126 -11.58 8.74 0.32
N TYR A 127 -10.55 9.06 -0.49
CA TYR A 127 -9.16 9.08 -0.03
C TYR A 127 -8.68 10.48 0.35
N TYR A 128 -8.89 11.47 -0.52
CA TYR A 128 -8.33 12.82 -0.38
C TYR A 128 -9.21 13.73 0.50
N ARG A 129 -9.47 13.32 1.75
CA ARG A 129 -10.34 14.04 2.70
C ARG A 129 -9.54 14.65 3.84
N PHE A 130 -8.63 15.57 3.51
CA PHE A 130 -7.86 16.35 4.49
C PHE A 130 -8.67 17.47 5.16
N ASP A 131 -9.90 17.72 4.70
CA ASP A 131 -10.87 18.64 5.29
C ASP A 131 -11.59 18.06 6.53
N ARG A 132 -11.35 16.81 6.86
CA ARG A 132 -11.91 16.09 8.01
C ARG A 132 -10.83 15.40 8.81
N GLU A 133 -11.08 15.24 10.10
CA GLU A 133 -10.18 14.48 10.97
C GLU A 133 -10.50 12.97 10.89
N ILE A 134 -9.46 12.16 10.87
CA ILE A 134 -9.60 10.71 10.98
C ILE A 134 -10.09 10.41 12.40
N PRO A 135 -11.14 9.59 12.57
CA PRO A 135 -11.62 9.19 13.89
C PRO A 135 -10.51 8.59 14.74
N GLN A 136 -10.46 8.94 16.03
CA GLN A 136 -9.41 8.49 16.95
C GLN A 136 -9.37 6.95 17.05
N GLU A 137 -10.52 6.30 17.01
CA GLU A 137 -10.63 4.83 16.99
C GLU A 137 -9.89 4.19 15.81
N VAL A 138 -9.87 4.87 14.64
CA VAL A 138 -9.12 4.42 13.47
C VAL A 138 -7.62 4.57 13.73
N ILE A 139 -7.19 5.73 14.22
CA ILE A 139 -5.79 6.00 14.56
C ILE A 139 -5.26 4.99 15.57
N ASP A 140 -6.07 4.67 16.58
CA ASP A 140 -5.72 3.72 17.63
C ASP A 140 -5.65 2.26 17.11
N SER A 141 -6.37 1.97 16.02
CA SER A 141 -6.34 0.64 15.38
C SER A 141 -5.10 0.39 14.52
N ILE A 142 -4.29 1.42 14.23
CA ILE A 142 -3.12 1.29 13.35
C ILE A 142 -1.89 0.88 14.16
N PRO A 143 -1.28 -0.29 13.90
CA PRO A 143 -0.02 -0.67 14.53
C PRO A 143 1.08 0.36 14.28
N LYS A 144 1.83 0.74 15.32
CA LYS A 144 2.81 1.84 15.21
C LYS A 144 4.16 1.42 14.63
N ASN A 145 4.36 0.13 14.39
CA ASN A 145 5.57 -0.45 13.80
C ASN A 145 5.50 -0.65 12.27
N VAL A 146 4.65 0.10 11.59
CA VAL A 146 4.56 0.12 10.12
C VAL A 146 4.69 1.55 9.60
N ASN A 147 5.45 1.73 8.49
CA ASN A 147 5.52 3.00 7.79
C ASN A 147 4.33 3.13 6.84
N LEU A 148 3.61 4.23 6.93
CA LEU A 148 2.46 4.51 6.06
C LEU A 148 2.91 5.33 4.86
N VAL A 149 2.68 4.80 3.67
CA VAL A 149 3.01 5.48 2.42
C VAL A 149 1.80 6.26 1.93
N TYR A 150 1.91 7.58 1.94
CA TYR A 150 0.98 8.46 1.23
C TYR A 150 1.31 8.40 -0.26
N TRP A 151 0.42 7.86 -1.07
CA TRP A 151 0.57 7.84 -2.52
C TRP A 151 -0.38 8.82 -3.19
N ASP A 152 0.15 9.58 -4.15
CA ASP A 152 -0.65 10.51 -4.93
C ASP A 152 0.00 10.78 -6.29
N TYR A 153 -0.79 10.57 -7.34
CA TYR A 153 -0.33 10.71 -8.73
C TYR A 153 -1.14 11.74 -9.51
N TYR A 154 -2.16 12.37 -8.89
CA TYR A 154 -3.26 12.99 -9.63
C TYR A 154 -3.39 14.48 -9.39
N GLN A 155 -2.83 15.02 -8.33
CA GLN A 155 -3.12 16.35 -7.90
C GLN A 155 -2.32 17.40 -8.66
N THR A 156 -2.98 18.54 -8.92
CA THR A 156 -2.40 19.73 -9.55
C THR A 156 -2.48 20.96 -8.61
N ASP A 157 -2.92 20.77 -7.39
CA ASP A 157 -2.96 21.78 -6.33
C ASP A 157 -2.10 21.31 -5.14
N ARG A 158 -1.10 22.11 -4.81
CA ARG A 158 -0.21 21.85 -3.68
C ARG A 158 -0.93 21.71 -2.34
N LYS A 159 -2.05 22.42 -2.16
CA LYS A 159 -2.84 22.36 -0.91
C LYS A 159 -3.33 20.94 -0.58
N VAL A 160 -3.58 20.13 -1.61
CA VAL A 160 -3.98 18.73 -1.39
C VAL A 160 -2.82 17.94 -0.80
N TYR A 161 -1.62 18.08 -1.36
CA TYR A 161 -0.42 17.43 -0.81
C TYR A 161 -0.13 17.86 0.62
N ASP A 162 -0.13 19.19 0.88
CA ASP A 162 0.10 19.73 2.22
C ASP A 162 -0.93 19.17 3.23
N GLY A 163 -2.22 19.22 2.89
CA GLY A 163 -3.30 18.74 3.76
C GLY A 163 -3.26 17.23 4.00
N MET A 164 -2.94 16.43 2.99
CA MET A 164 -2.81 14.98 3.15
C MET A 164 -1.58 14.63 4.00
N ILE A 165 -0.43 15.25 3.80
CA ILE A 165 0.76 15.04 4.63
C ILE A 165 0.45 15.34 6.10
N GLU A 166 -0.24 16.46 6.39
CA GLU A 166 -0.67 16.79 7.74
C GLU A 166 -1.62 15.74 8.33
N SER A 167 -2.55 15.22 7.51
CA SER A 167 -3.47 14.16 7.95
C SER A 167 -2.75 12.86 8.27
N TYR A 168 -1.77 12.44 7.45
CA TYR A 168 -0.93 11.28 7.75
C TYR A 168 -0.11 11.47 9.04
N ARG A 169 0.42 12.66 9.27
CA ARG A 169 1.18 12.96 10.50
C ARG A 169 0.33 12.86 11.77
N LYS A 170 -0.95 13.23 11.68
CA LYS A 170 -1.89 13.09 12.81
C LYS A 170 -2.11 11.63 13.22
N ILE A 171 -1.91 10.67 12.30
CA ILE A 171 -1.94 9.24 12.62
C ILE A 171 -0.80 8.87 13.57
N GLY A 172 0.36 9.52 13.45
CA GLY A 172 1.50 9.34 14.34
C GLY A 172 2.40 8.14 14.01
N ASN A 173 2.20 7.50 12.87
CA ASN A 173 3.12 6.50 12.33
C ASN A 173 4.27 7.18 11.57
N PRO A 174 5.43 6.51 11.37
CA PRO A 174 6.37 6.90 10.33
C PRO A 174 5.64 6.98 8.99
N MET A 175 5.97 7.99 8.18
CA MET A 175 5.36 8.16 6.87
C MET A 175 6.37 8.41 5.78
N SER A 176 6.03 7.97 4.58
CA SER A 176 6.76 8.22 3.33
C SER A 176 5.79 8.75 2.28
N PHE A 177 6.31 9.33 1.21
CA PHE A 177 5.53 9.76 0.07
C PHE A 177 5.85 8.93 -1.18
N ALA A 178 4.83 8.61 -1.97
CA ALA A 178 5.00 7.99 -3.28
C ALA A 178 4.30 8.80 -4.37
N GLY A 179 5.08 9.42 -5.24
CA GLY A 179 4.62 10.04 -6.47
C GLY A 179 4.60 9.06 -7.64
N GLY A 180 4.26 9.53 -8.85
CA GLY A 180 4.13 8.65 -10.01
C GLY A 180 4.73 9.22 -11.30
N ALA A 181 5.49 8.38 -11.99
CA ALA A 181 5.86 8.58 -13.39
C ALA A 181 4.82 7.91 -14.28
N TRP A 182 3.85 8.66 -14.74
CA TRP A 182 2.67 8.18 -15.45
C TRP A 182 3.01 7.48 -16.76
N ARG A 183 2.98 6.15 -16.73
CA ARG A 183 3.14 5.29 -17.90
C ARG A 183 2.02 4.24 -18.05
N TRP A 184 1.10 4.19 -17.08
CA TRP A 184 0.08 3.14 -16.96
C TRP A 184 -1.26 3.50 -17.60
N SER A 185 -1.47 4.76 -17.99
CA SER A 185 -2.73 5.18 -18.60
C SER A 185 -2.53 5.63 -20.04
N GLY A 186 -2.58 4.69 -20.98
CA GLY A 186 -2.52 4.94 -22.42
C GLY A 186 -1.22 4.49 -23.08
N PHE A 187 -1.08 4.81 -24.37
CA PHE A 187 0.02 4.32 -25.22
C PHE A 187 1.33 5.10 -25.04
N MET A 188 1.29 6.26 -24.40
CA MET A 188 2.45 7.12 -24.21
C MET A 188 2.53 7.58 -22.76
N PRO A 189 3.76 7.77 -22.21
CA PRO A 189 3.94 8.28 -20.88
C PRO A 189 3.47 9.74 -20.79
N GLN A 190 2.83 10.10 -19.69
CA GLN A 190 2.32 11.43 -19.40
C GLN A 190 3.41 12.31 -18.73
N ASN A 191 4.58 12.45 -19.37
CA ASN A 191 5.77 13.04 -18.75
C ASN A 191 5.54 14.47 -18.26
N ARG A 192 4.82 15.31 -19.03
CA ARG A 192 4.53 16.70 -18.62
C ARG A 192 3.67 16.74 -17.36
N PHE A 193 2.65 15.91 -17.29
CA PHE A 193 1.79 15.80 -16.11
C PHE A 193 2.57 15.27 -14.90
N SER A 194 3.35 14.20 -15.10
CA SER A 194 4.18 13.59 -14.06
C SER A 194 5.15 14.59 -13.45
N LEU A 195 5.85 15.38 -14.28
CA LEU A 195 6.80 16.41 -13.82
C LEU A 195 6.09 17.50 -13.02
N ASN A 196 4.91 17.97 -13.48
CA ASN A 196 4.17 19.01 -12.77
C ASN A 196 3.64 18.51 -11.43
N ALA A 197 3.01 17.33 -11.38
CA ALA A 197 2.51 16.74 -10.15
C ALA A 197 3.66 16.44 -9.17
N SER A 198 4.75 15.84 -9.65
CA SER A 198 5.93 15.54 -8.84
C SER A 198 6.55 16.79 -8.24
N ARG A 199 6.65 17.90 -9.01
CA ARG A 199 7.19 19.15 -8.51
C ARG A 199 6.37 19.67 -7.32
N LEU A 200 5.04 19.72 -7.46
CA LEU A 200 4.15 20.19 -6.40
C LEU A 200 4.23 19.30 -5.14
N ALA A 201 4.26 17.98 -5.37
CA ALA A 201 4.40 17.01 -4.29
C ALA A 201 5.75 17.15 -3.56
N LEU A 202 6.86 17.27 -4.30
CA LEU A 202 8.19 17.41 -3.71
C LEU A 202 8.36 18.74 -2.98
N ASP A 203 7.82 19.84 -3.51
CA ASP A 203 7.80 21.13 -2.80
C ASP A 203 7.03 21.04 -1.49
N SER A 204 5.96 20.23 -1.43
CA SER A 204 5.19 19.94 -0.23
C SER A 204 5.99 19.06 0.74
N CYS A 205 6.59 17.98 0.26
CA CYS A 205 7.44 17.10 1.05
C CYS A 205 8.59 17.86 1.72
N ILE A 206 9.29 18.71 0.96
CA ILE A 206 10.36 19.57 1.48
C ILE A 206 9.82 20.50 2.57
N GLY A 207 8.69 21.18 2.32
CA GLY A 207 8.07 22.09 3.27
C GLY A 207 7.66 21.43 4.59
N HIS A 208 7.32 20.14 4.53
CA HIS A 208 6.95 19.33 5.68
C HIS A 208 8.09 18.43 6.20
N GLY A 209 9.28 18.44 5.62
CA GLY A 209 10.41 17.60 6.04
C GLY A 209 10.13 16.09 5.88
N VAL A 210 9.45 15.71 4.79
CA VAL A 210 9.30 14.31 4.36
C VAL A 210 10.45 14.02 3.40
N ASP A 211 11.34 13.13 3.77
CA ASP A 211 12.59 12.80 3.06
C ASP A 211 12.61 11.37 2.49
N ASP A 212 11.69 10.52 2.91
CA ASP A 212 11.53 9.17 2.36
C ASP A 212 10.50 9.20 1.22
N ILE A 213 11.00 9.15 -0.02
CA ILE A 213 10.23 9.41 -1.23
C ILE A 213 10.46 8.30 -2.25
N ALA A 214 9.36 7.77 -2.78
CA ALA A 214 9.35 6.85 -3.90
C ALA A 214 8.68 7.47 -5.12
N VAL A 215 9.04 6.99 -6.31
CA VAL A 215 8.34 7.30 -7.57
C VAL A 215 7.91 6.00 -8.20
N THR A 216 6.61 5.81 -8.33
CA THR A 216 6.03 4.60 -8.94
C THR A 216 6.01 4.72 -10.47
N ALA A 217 6.11 3.58 -11.14
CA ALA A 217 5.99 3.46 -12.59
C ALA A 217 5.19 2.18 -12.91
N TRP A 218 3.89 2.24 -12.63
CA TRP A 218 2.99 1.10 -12.78
C TRP A 218 2.91 0.64 -14.25
N GLY A 219 2.70 -0.67 -14.45
CA GLY A 219 2.53 -1.31 -15.75
C GLY A 219 1.13 -1.92 -15.92
N ASP A 220 0.08 -1.17 -15.58
CA ASP A 220 -1.28 -1.68 -15.56
C ASP A 220 -1.78 -2.03 -16.98
N ASN A 221 -2.41 -3.20 -17.10
CA ASN A 221 -3.08 -3.63 -18.32
C ASN A 221 -2.27 -3.51 -19.61
N GLY A 222 -0.96 -3.69 -19.54
CA GLY A 222 -0.07 -3.57 -20.70
C GLY A 222 0.33 -2.14 -21.06
N GLY A 223 -0.03 -1.14 -20.25
CA GLY A 223 0.44 0.24 -20.39
C GLY A 223 1.91 0.39 -19.97
N GLU A 224 2.84 -0.31 -20.65
CA GLU A 224 4.25 -0.36 -20.30
C GLU A 224 5.12 0.54 -21.19
N ALA A 225 4.59 1.70 -21.59
CA ALA A 225 5.34 2.65 -22.38
C ALA A 225 6.63 3.08 -21.66
N SER A 226 7.73 3.23 -22.42
CA SER A 226 8.97 3.71 -21.84
C SER A 226 8.80 5.15 -21.33
N ILE A 227 9.23 5.41 -20.10
CA ILE A 227 9.24 6.77 -19.54
C ILE A 227 10.28 7.69 -20.19
N PHE A 228 11.17 7.13 -20.97
CA PHE A 228 12.25 7.85 -21.68
C PHE A 228 11.96 8.12 -23.15
N SER A 229 10.77 7.77 -23.64
CA SER A 229 10.37 7.98 -25.04
C SER A 229 9.64 9.30 -25.25
#